data_e2e3955e78525f81416c4abede1a4c04
#
_entry.id   e2e3955e78525f81416c4abede1a4c04
#
_cell.length_a   1.000
_cell.length_b   1.000
_cell.length_c   1.000
_cell.angle_alpha   90.00
_cell.angle_beta   90.00
_cell.angle_gamma   90.00
#
_symmetry.space_group_name_H-M   'P 1'
#
loop_
_entity.id
_entity.type
_entity.pdbx_description
1 polymer ?
#
loop_
_entity_poly.entity_id
_entity_poly.type
_entity_poly.pdbx_seq_one_letter_code
_entity_poly.pdbx_strand_id
1 'polypeptide(L)'
;MTTPTNQRRRACRNEAQPFVERCGRDVIDAEPCPQELGRGAPPRRRRMVLTACVLASSMAFIDGTALPVALPRLRADFGADLASVQWVLNGYMLALASLTLIGGALADVYGKARMLGLGCVLFGLASAACALEPSPAWLIAARVAQGAAAAIVTPASLALIGATYPRTERNRAIGVWAAASALTTAGGPVLGGWLTETFGWPSVFWINPPLALVAVGVLLVFAPKDGRIRRRFDVIGAAILASAIGALAWALSQIGPSEAQAAADTPAQPGTVLTIVAGLGIVGLAVYAFWERRSEHPMTPPRLVENRAFLGLNVATLMVYAGVSIMFFLLPFDLVDRRALSSTDAGLAFLPFTLGVGLLSNLFGGLADKIGARAMLIAGPAGAALAYIWMALGREESLMLGVIGPMTLLGLSFAVLVAPLTASVMSSVDQADEGLASGINNAASRIAQLAGVALAAGVASFASGYEVGLAVAAATSIGGAFTASMTLTPAAAKAGGSGGA
;
A
#
# COMPACT_ATOMS: atom_id res chain seq x y z
N MET A 1 47.63 -28.53 23.80
CA MET A 1 46.58 -28.54 22.78
C MET A 1 45.60 -27.42 23.14
N THR A 2 45.77 -26.20 22.56
CA THR A 2 44.90 -25.07 22.78
C THR A 2 43.80 -25.09 21.74
N THR A 3 42.55 -25.09 22.19
CA THR A 3 41.35 -25.19 21.38
C THR A 3 41.21 -23.99 20.39
N PRO A 4 40.74 -24.21 19.18
CA PRO A 4 40.63 -23.17 18.12
C PRO A 4 39.78 -21.94 18.47
N THR A 5 38.95 -22.03 19.50
CA THR A 5 38.01 -21.00 19.94
C THR A 5 38.69 -19.78 20.59
N ASN A 6 39.89 -19.92 21.15
CA ASN A 6 40.57 -18.82 21.85
C ASN A 6 41.41 -17.91 20.94
N GLN A 7 41.87 -18.42 19.80
CA GLN A 7 42.57 -17.60 18.81
C GLN A 7 41.61 -16.66 18.06
N ARG A 8 40.38 -17.06 17.78
CA ARG A 8 39.35 -16.23 17.14
C ARG A 8 38.89 -15.05 18.01
N ARG A 9 38.87 -15.22 19.36
CA ARG A 9 38.50 -14.12 20.28
C ARG A 9 39.59 -13.04 20.42
N ARG A 10 40.85 -13.35 20.14
CA ARG A 10 41.96 -12.37 20.20
C ARG A 10 42.06 -11.51 18.93
N ALA A 11 41.70 -12.06 17.76
CA ALA A 11 41.70 -11.31 16.50
C ALA A 11 40.63 -10.18 16.45
N CYS A 12 39.51 -10.36 17.13
CA CYS A 12 38.44 -9.34 17.17
C CYS A 12 38.67 -8.24 18.23
N ARG A 13 39.71 -8.31 19.06
CA ARG A 13 39.87 -7.43 20.23
C ARG A 13 40.83 -6.26 20.03
N ASN A 14 41.66 -6.24 18.99
CA ASN A 14 42.82 -5.35 18.93
C ASN A 14 42.85 -4.32 17.80
N GLU A 15 41.81 -4.14 16.99
CA GLU A 15 41.92 -3.13 15.92
C GLU A 15 40.67 -2.27 15.83
N ALA A 16 40.76 -1.07 16.39
CA ALA A 16 39.87 0.07 16.10
C ALA A 16 40.33 0.74 14.78
N GLN A 17 40.18 0.07 13.65
CA GLN A 17 40.34 0.68 12.34
C GLN A 17 39.03 0.59 11.55
N PRO A 18 38.69 1.62 10.73
CA PRO A 18 37.45 1.66 10.05
C PRO A 18 37.37 0.54 8.97
N PHE A 19 36.26 -0.17 8.97
CA PHE A 19 35.90 -1.38 8.21
C PHE A 19 36.03 -1.30 6.67
N VAL A 20 36.36 -0.14 6.13
CA VAL A 20 36.30 0.15 4.67
C VAL A 20 37.52 -0.33 3.90
N GLU A 21 38.67 -0.64 4.55
CA GLU A 21 39.93 -0.89 3.83
C GLU A 21 40.34 -2.37 3.65
N ARG A 22 39.61 -3.33 4.21
CA ARG A 22 40.01 -4.75 4.18
C ARG A 22 39.06 -5.71 3.42
N CYS A 23 38.21 -5.26 2.57
CA CYS A 23 37.51 -6.16 1.62
C CYS A 23 38.40 -6.38 0.39
N GLY A 24 39.48 -7.13 0.56
CA GLY A 24 40.17 -7.77 -0.58
C GLY A 24 39.30 -8.87 -1.16
N ARG A 25 39.50 -9.15 -2.46
CA ARG A 25 38.72 -10.08 -3.28
C ARG A 25 38.61 -11.53 -2.81
N ASP A 26 39.23 -11.89 -1.67
CA ASP A 26 39.38 -13.30 -1.25
C ASP A 26 38.56 -13.69 -0.01
N VAL A 27 37.54 -12.88 0.38
CA VAL A 27 36.70 -13.17 1.56
C VAL A 27 35.22 -13.22 1.18
N ILE A 28 34.88 -14.07 0.21
CA ILE A 28 33.47 -14.29 -0.18
C ILE A 28 32.74 -15.19 0.85
N ASP A 29 33.47 -15.93 1.69
CA ASP A 29 32.88 -16.91 2.64
C ASP A 29 33.10 -16.59 4.13
N ALA A 30 33.49 -15.37 4.51
CA ALA A 30 33.61 -15.01 5.93
C ALA A 30 32.23 -14.69 6.50
N GLU A 31 31.68 -15.57 7.34
CA GLU A 31 30.56 -15.24 8.20
C GLU A 31 30.85 -13.97 8.99
N PRO A 32 29.95 -12.96 9.01
CA PRO A 32 30.15 -11.72 9.74
C PRO A 32 30.38 -12.02 11.23
N CYS A 33 31.37 -11.36 11.82
CA CYS A 33 31.69 -11.48 13.24
C CYS A 33 30.41 -11.30 14.09
N PRO A 34 30.08 -12.24 15.01
CA PRO A 34 28.86 -12.17 15.82
C PRO A 34 28.75 -10.90 16.71
N GLN A 35 29.86 -10.18 16.93
CA GLN A 35 29.90 -8.98 17.76
C GLN A 35 29.44 -7.70 17.05
N GLU A 36 29.43 -7.64 15.71
CA GLU A 36 28.93 -6.46 14.96
C GLU A 36 27.41 -6.44 14.83
N LEU A 37 26.74 -7.58 14.99
CA LEU A 37 25.29 -7.73 14.94
C LEU A 37 24.55 -7.27 16.21
N GLY A 38 25.26 -6.84 17.26
CA GLY A 38 24.70 -6.64 18.59
C GLY A 38 24.64 -5.19 19.13
N ARG A 39 25.14 -4.20 18.43
CA ARG A 39 25.03 -2.80 18.89
C ARG A 39 23.72 -2.14 18.42
N GLY A 40 22.59 -2.78 18.74
CA GLY A 40 21.28 -2.14 18.61
C GLY A 40 21.17 -0.94 19.57
N ALA A 41 20.43 0.08 19.18
CA ALA A 41 20.10 1.20 20.04
C ALA A 41 19.51 0.73 21.38
N PRO A 42 19.65 1.48 22.50
CA PRO A 42 19.06 1.14 23.79
C PRO A 42 17.56 0.83 23.66
N PRO A 43 16.99 -0.08 24.48
CA PRO A 43 15.58 -0.51 24.34
C PRO A 43 14.58 0.65 24.32
N ARG A 44 14.80 1.70 25.14
CA ARG A 44 13.97 2.90 25.15
C ARG A 44 14.03 3.63 23.80
N ARG A 45 15.20 3.78 23.23
CA ARG A 45 15.40 4.45 21.93
C ARG A 45 14.71 3.68 20.81
N ARG A 46 14.85 2.34 20.78
CA ARG A 46 14.19 1.48 19.81
C ARG A 46 12.67 1.59 19.85
N ARG A 47 12.07 1.60 21.06
CA ARG A 47 10.62 1.78 21.22
C ARG A 47 10.15 3.14 20.70
N MET A 48 10.88 4.22 21.02
CA MET A 48 10.52 5.56 20.54
C MET A 48 10.61 5.68 19.02
N VAL A 49 11.64 5.10 18.40
CA VAL A 49 11.75 5.04 16.93
C VAL A 49 10.60 4.25 16.32
N LEU A 50 10.22 3.11 16.90
CA LEU A 50 9.06 2.34 16.45
C LEU A 50 7.77 3.16 16.55
N THR A 51 7.56 3.87 17.67
CA THR A 51 6.41 4.77 17.82
C THR A 51 6.37 5.85 16.74
N ALA A 52 7.52 6.48 16.43
CA ALA A 52 7.59 7.45 15.34
C ALA A 52 7.27 6.83 13.96
N CYS A 53 7.78 5.62 13.68
CA CYS A 53 7.46 4.90 12.45
C CYS A 53 5.97 4.54 12.35
N VAL A 54 5.37 4.11 13.46
CA VAL A 54 3.92 3.82 13.53
C VAL A 54 3.11 5.09 13.29
N LEU A 55 3.40 6.19 14.00
CA LEU A 55 2.70 7.47 13.82
C LEU A 55 2.81 7.98 12.38
N ALA A 56 4.02 7.95 11.82
CA ALA A 56 4.27 8.39 10.45
C ALA A 56 3.46 7.56 9.43
N SER A 57 3.48 6.24 9.55
CA SER A 57 2.72 5.37 8.64
C SER A 57 1.22 5.49 8.87
N SER A 58 0.77 5.68 10.11
CA SER A 58 -0.65 5.86 10.46
C SER A 58 -1.27 7.05 9.75
N MET A 59 -0.53 8.16 9.58
CA MET A 59 -1.02 9.32 8.80
C MET A 59 -1.42 8.91 7.39
N ALA A 60 -0.54 8.19 6.67
CA ALA A 60 -0.81 7.76 5.30
C ALA A 60 -1.95 6.72 5.22
N PHE A 61 -2.08 5.84 6.22
CA PHE A 61 -3.12 4.81 6.24
C PHE A 61 -4.49 5.37 6.62
N ILE A 62 -4.58 6.25 7.62
CA ILE A 62 -5.82 6.93 7.99
C ILE A 62 -6.31 7.77 6.80
N ASP A 63 -5.43 8.60 6.25
CA ASP A 63 -5.76 9.48 5.11
C ASP A 63 -6.33 8.70 3.91
N GLY A 64 -5.72 7.56 3.58
CA GLY A 64 -6.16 6.72 2.47
C GLY A 64 -7.52 6.04 2.68
N THR A 65 -7.99 5.91 3.92
CA THR A 65 -9.23 5.17 4.24
C THR A 65 -10.32 6.05 4.86
N ALA A 66 -9.98 7.17 5.47
CA ALA A 66 -10.94 8.13 6.02
C ALA A 66 -11.61 8.98 4.93
N LEU A 67 -10.83 9.41 3.93
CA LEU A 67 -11.31 10.32 2.88
C LEU A 67 -12.45 9.75 2.03
N PRO A 68 -12.49 8.46 1.63
CA PRO A 68 -13.62 7.92 0.87
C PRO A 68 -14.99 8.19 1.51
N VAL A 69 -15.10 8.11 2.84
CA VAL A 69 -16.36 8.40 3.57
C VAL A 69 -16.72 9.89 3.55
N ALA A 70 -15.73 10.76 3.42
CA ALA A 70 -15.93 12.21 3.33
C ALA A 70 -16.31 12.70 1.91
N LEU A 71 -16.11 11.88 0.86
CA LEU A 71 -16.29 12.29 -0.54
C LEU A 71 -17.71 12.77 -0.88
N PRO A 72 -18.81 12.15 -0.41
CA PRO A 72 -20.16 12.64 -0.69
C PRO A 72 -20.35 14.07 -0.17
N ARG A 73 -19.88 14.35 1.04
CA ARG A 73 -19.96 15.70 1.64
C ARG A 73 -19.08 16.70 0.89
N LEU A 74 -17.85 16.32 0.56
CA LEU A 74 -16.92 17.11 -0.26
C LEU A 74 -17.55 17.46 -1.63
N ARG A 75 -18.17 16.47 -2.28
CA ARG A 75 -18.89 16.67 -3.54
C ARG A 75 -20.00 17.71 -3.41
N ALA A 76 -20.81 17.60 -2.37
CA ALA A 76 -21.91 18.52 -2.11
C ALA A 76 -21.42 19.95 -1.82
N ASP A 77 -20.38 20.11 -1.00
CA ASP A 77 -19.84 21.41 -0.60
C ASP A 77 -19.19 22.17 -1.78
N PHE A 78 -18.52 21.46 -2.69
CA PHE A 78 -17.95 22.06 -3.91
C PHE A 78 -18.94 22.18 -5.07
N GLY A 79 -20.10 21.50 -5.03
CA GLY A 79 -20.92 21.31 -6.23
C GLY A 79 -20.15 20.65 -7.37
N ALA A 80 -19.18 19.78 -7.03
CA ALA A 80 -18.26 19.21 -7.98
C ALA A 80 -18.85 17.97 -8.66
N ASP A 81 -18.41 17.72 -9.91
CA ASP A 81 -18.71 16.48 -10.60
C ASP A 81 -17.97 15.29 -9.98
N LEU A 82 -18.43 14.07 -10.24
CA LEU A 82 -17.85 12.85 -9.69
C LEU A 82 -16.39 12.65 -10.16
N ALA A 83 -16.04 13.11 -11.37
CA ALA A 83 -14.69 13.00 -11.90
C ALA A 83 -13.69 13.87 -11.10
N SER A 84 -14.06 15.07 -10.72
CA SER A 84 -13.25 15.95 -9.86
C SER A 84 -13.02 15.30 -8.49
N VAL A 85 -14.06 14.75 -7.87
CA VAL A 85 -13.98 14.04 -6.58
C VAL A 85 -13.11 12.78 -6.68
N GLN A 86 -13.21 12.05 -7.77
CA GLN A 86 -12.34 10.91 -8.06
C GLN A 86 -10.86 11.32 -8.10
N TRP A 87 -10.55 12.47 -8.74
CA TRP A 87 -9.19 12.97 -8.83
C TRP A 87 -8.59 13.37 -7.47
N VAL A 88 -9.40 13.75 -6.50
CA VAL A 88 -8.94 13.96 -5.12
C VAL A 88 -8.35 12.67 -4.51
N LEU A 89 -8.92 11.50 -4.80
CA LEU A 89 -8.34 10.21 -4.42
C LEU A 89 -7.20 9.79 -5.34
N ASN A 90 -7.44 9.82 -6.65
CA ASN A 90 -6.49 9.32 -7.63
C ASN A 90 -5.19 10.12 -7.66
N GLY A 91 -5.22 11.44 -7.47
CA GLY A 91 -4.03 12.26 -7.41
C GLY A 91 -3.05 11.82 -6.31
N TYR A 92 -3.58 11.53 -5.13
CA TYR A 92 -2.80 10.96 -4.02
C TYR A 92 -2.27 9.56 -4.35
N MET A 93 -3.17 8.66 -4.78
CA MET A 93 -2.82 7.27 -5.07
C MET A 93 -1.81 7.14 -6.22
N LEU A 94 -1.96 7.97 -7.26
CA LEU A 94 -1.05 8.04 -8.40
C LEU A 94 0.37 8.42 -7.97
N ALA A 95 0.50 9.54 -7.23
CA ALA A 95 1.79 9.99 -6.75
C ALA A 95 2.42 8.97 -5.78
N LEU A 96 1.62 8.39 -4.88
CA LEU A 96 2.07 7.35 -3.96
C LEU A 96 2.58 6.12 -4.72
N ALA A 97 1.80 5.57 -5.66
CA ALA A 97 2.16 4.38 -6.40
C ALA A 97 3.42 4.59 -7.24
N SER A 98 3.46 5.71 -7.99
CA SER A 98 4.55 6.02 -8.92
C SER A 98 5.88 6.27 -8.19
N LEU A 99 5.84 6.94 -7.04
CA LEU A 99 7.03 7.42 -6.35
C LEU A 99 7.50 6.53 -5.19
N THR A 100 6.73 5.48 -4.82
CA THR A 100 7.08 4.62 -3.66
C THR A 100 8.46 3.98 -3.80
N LEU A 101 8.82 3.49 -4.98
CA LEU A 101 10.14 2.89 -5.22
C LEU A 101 11.26 3.93 -5.13
N ILE A 102 11.00 5.13 -5.64
CA ILE A 102 11.93 6.28 -5.54
C ILE A 102 12.10 6.67 -4.07
N GLY A 103 11.00 6.78 -3.32
CA GLY A 103 11.01 7.11 -1.90
C GLY A 103 11.83 6.12 -1.06
N GLY A 104 11.71 4.84 -1.33
CA GLY A 104 12.52 3.79 -0.69
C GLY A 104 14.01 3.95 -0.97
N ALA A 105 14.37 4.16 -2.23
CA ALA A 105 15.74 4.36 -2.63
C ALA A 105 16.36 5.67 -2.09
N LEU A 106 15.59 6.75 -2.04
CA LEU A 106 16.02 7.99 -1.39
C LEU A 106 16.32 7.77 0.11
N ALA A 107 15.51 6.96 0.80
CA ALA A 107 15.75 6.61 2.18
C ALA A 107 17.07 5.82 2.39
N ASP A 108 17.41 4.93 1.46
CA ASP A 108 18.66 4.19 1.51
C ASP A 108 19.89 5.08 1.21
N VAL A 109 19.78 6.04 0.28
CA VAL A 109 20.89 6.94 -0.11
C VAL A 109 21.11 8.07 0.88
N TYR A 110 20.05 8.78 1.28
CA TYR A 110 20.15 10.01 2.09
C TYR A 110 19.98 9.79 3.60
N GLY A 111 19.61 8.55 3.99
CA GLY A 111 19.42 8.16 5.37
C GLY A 111 17.94 8.01 5.74
N LYS A 112 17.63 6.87 6.38
CA LYS A 112 16.26 6.40 6.64
C LYS A 112 15.50 7.35 7.57
N ALA A 113 16.14 7.77 8.68
CA ALA A 113 15.52 8.66 9.64
C ALA A 113 15.32 10.07 9.10
N ARG A 114 16.27 10.58 8.31
CA ARG A 114 16.17 11.90 7.68
C ARG A 114 15.06 11.94 6.66
N MET A 115 14.99 10.92 5.79
CA MET A 115 13.95 10.84 4.75
C MET A 115 12.57 10.61 5.35
N LEU A 116 12.46 9.80 6.43
CA LEU A 116 11.21 9.67 7.16
C LEU A 116 10.76 11.01 7.76
N GLY A 117 11.67 11.74 8.41
CA GLY A 117 11.37 13.06 8.98
C GLY A 117 10.95 14.07 7.91
N LEU A 118 11.68 14.14 6.78
CA LEU A 118 11.33 14.99 5.64
C LEU A 118 9.95 14.62 5.06
N GLY A 119 9.70 13.32 4.86
CA GLY A 119 8.41 12.81 4.40
C GLY A 119 7.26 13.21 5.33
N CYS A 120 7.45 13.11 6.65
CA CYS A 120 6.44 13.55 7.63
C CYS A 120 6.16 15.06 7.55
N VAL A 121 7.20 15.89 7.44
CA VAL A 121 7.03 17.35 7.29
C VAL A 121 6.28 17.68 6.01
N LEU A 122 6.72 17.12 4.87
CA LEU A 122 6.07 17.36 3.58
C LEU A 122 4.62 16.85 3.57
N PHE A 123 4.35 15.68 4.19
CA PHE A 123 3.00 15.14 4.30
C PHE A 123 2.11 16.04 5.15
N GLY A 124 2.59 16.51 6.30
CA GLY A 124 1.85 17.41 7.19
C GLY A 124 1.53 18.74 6.50
N LEU A 125 2.50 19.34 5.80
CA LEU A 125 2.32 20.59 5.05
C LEU A 125 1.33 20.41 3.88
N ALA A 126 1.47 19.34 3.11
CA ALA A 126 0.55 19.05 2.01
C ALA A 126 -0.87 18.75 2.54
N SER A 127 -0.98 18.09 3.70
CA SER A 127 -2.27 17.86 4.36
C SER A 127 -2.92 19.15 4.84
N ALA A 128 -2.15 20.07 5.43
CA ALA A 128 -2.64 21.40 5.77
C ALA A 128 -3.10 22.17 4.51
N ALA A 129 -2.36 22.05 3.40
CA ALA A 129 -2.75 22.65 2.13
C ALA A 129 -4.06 22.03 1.57
N CYS A 130 -4.30 20.73 1.77
CA CYS A 130 -5.57 20.10 1.45
C CYS A 130 -6.73 20.67 2.29
N ALA A 131 -6.47 20.97 3.56
CA ALA A 131 -7.50 21.50 4.46
C ALA A 131 -7.84 22.98 4.23
N LEU A 132 -6.98 23.72 3.53
CA LEU A 132 -7.20 25.16 3.18
C LEU A 132 -8.02 25.38 1.91
N GLU A 133 -8.18 24.42 1.09
CA GLU A 133 -9.05 24.18 -0.06
C GLU A 133 -9.73 25.37 -0.77
N PRO A 134 -9.04 26.26 -1.44
CA PRO A 134 -9.70 27.36 -2.15
C PRO A 134 -10.45 26.89 -3.42
N SER A 135 -10.17 25.69 -3.93
CA SER A 135 -10.82 25.12 -5.13
C SER A 135 -10.54 23.61 -5.27
N PRO A 136 -11.39 22.87 -6.02
CA PRO A 136 -11.12 21.45 -6.32
C PRO A 136 -9.75 21.19 -6.97
N ALA A 137 -9.34 22.05 -7.90
CA ALA A 137 -8.04 21.94 -8.57
C ALA A 137 -6.86 22.09 -7.59
N TRP A 138 -6.97 23.02 -6.63
CA TRP A 138 -6.01 23.17 -5.55
C TRP A 138 -5.93 21.92 -4.69
N LEU A 139 -7.09 21.39 -4.29
CA LEU A 139 -7.16 20.18 -3.47
C LEU A 139 -6.51 19.00 -4.20
N ILE A 140 -6.76 18.80 -5.50
CA ILE A 140 -6.12 17.76 -6.31
C ILE A 140 -4.60 17.93 -6.33
N ALA A 141 -4.10 19.17 -6.56
CA ALA A 141 -2.66 19.45 -6.57
C ALA A 141 -2.01 19.17 -5.20
N ALA A 142 -2.66 19.59 -4.11
CA ALA A 142 -2.22 19.31 -2.75
C ALA A 142 -2.23 17.80 -2.44
N ARG A 143 -3.20 17.03 -2.94
CA ARG A 143 -3.28 15.58 -2.84
C ARG A 143 -2.14 14.89 -3.58
N VAL A 144 -1.75 15.35 -4.76
CA VAL A 144 -0.57 14.85 -5.47
C VAL A 144 0.70 15.07 -4.64
N ALA A 145 0.88 16.27 -4.07
CA ALA A 145 2.02 16.57 -3.20
C ALA A 145 2.02 15.68 -1.93
N GLN A 146 0.85 15.47 -1.33
CA GLN A 146 0.67 14.62 -0.16
C GLN A 146 1.00 13.14 -0.47
N GLY A 147 0.56 12.65 -1.65
CA GLY A 147 0.89 11.31 -2.14
C GLY A 147 2.39 11.11 -2.38
N ALA A 148 3.06 12.12 -2.93
CA ALA A 148 4.52 12.12 -3.10
C ALA A 148 5.27 12.04 -1.75
N ALA A 149 4.80 12.77 -0.74
CA ALA A 149 5.33 12.69 0.60
C ALA A 149 5.09 11.31 1.24
N ALA A 150 3.88 10.74 1.10
CA ALA A 150 3.55 9.39 1.58
C ALA A 150 4.42 8.30 0.96
N ALA A 151 4.81 8.47 -0.31
CA ALA A 151 5.71 7.58 -1.03
C ALA A 151 7.10 7.47 -0.38
N ILE A 152 7.52 8.49 0.36
CA ILE A 152 8.75 8.47 1.15
C ILE A 152 8.49 7.84 2.54
N VAL A 153 7.39 8.22 3.20
CA VAL A 153 7.08 7.84 4.58
C VAL A 153 7.00 6.33 4.77
N THR A 154 6.23 5.64 3.93
CA THR A 154 5.95 4.20 4.12
C THR A 154 7.20 3.34 4.01
N PRO A 155 8.01 3.39 2.92
CA PRO A 155 9.20 2.57 2.82
C PRO A 155 10.30 2.99 3.82
N ALA A 156 10.45 4.30 4.09
CA ALA A 156 11.44 4.78 5.04
C ALA A 156 11.15 4.29 6.47
N SER A 157 9.88 4.18 6.87
CA SER A 157 9.50 3.69 8.20
C SER A 157 9.89 2.22 8.39
N LEU A 158 9.60 1.35 7.43
CA LEU A 158 10.00 -0.06 7.46
C LEU A 158 11.52 -0.23 7.44
N ALA A 159 12.21 0.52 6.58
CA ALA A 159 13.66 0.51 6.48
C ALA A 159 14.33 0.98 7.78
N LEU A 160 13.75 1.98 8.47
CA LEU A 160 14.26 2.47 9.74
C LEU A 160 14.06 1.45 10.88
N ILE A 161 12.92 0.77 10.93
CA ILE A 161 12.68 -0.34 11.87
C ILE A 161 13.73 -1.43 11.63
N GLY A 162 13.93 -1.85 10.38
CA GLY A 162 14.92 -2.85 10.00
C GLY A 162 16.36 -2.50 10.39
N ALA A 163 16.71 -1.20 10.35
CA ALA A 163 18.03 -0.71 10.74
C ALA A 163 18.22 -0.52 12.27
N THR A 164 17.12 -0.30 13.00
CA THR A 164 17.14 0.02 14.43
C THR A 164 17.07 -1.24 15.31
N TYR A 165 16.41 -2.28 14.85
CA TYR A 165 16.20 -3.51 15.62
C TYR A 165 17.19 -4.60 15.24
N PRO A 166 17.75 -5.36 16.25
CA PRO A 166 18.56 -6.54 15.99
C PRO A 166 17.70 -7.63 15.29
N ARG A 167 18.35 -8.53 14.56
CA ARG A 167 17.66 -9.59 13.79
C ARG A 167 16.66 -10.39 14.62
N THR A 168 16.97 -10.67 15.87
CA THR A 168 16.11 -11.44 16.80
C THR A 168 14.82 -10.73 17.20
N GLU A 169 14.77 -9.41 17.18
CA GLU A 169 13.60 -8.61 17.59
C GLU A 169 12.91 -7.93 16.39
N ARG A 170 13.53 -7.95 15.21
CA ARG A 170 13.07 -7.22 14.02
C ARG A 170 11.68 -7.65 13.58
N ASN A 171 11.44 -8.96 13.48
CA ASN A 171 10.15 -9.49 13.05
C ASN A 171 9.02 -9.09 14.01
N ARG A 172 9.32 -9.06 15.32
CA ARG A 172 8.35 -8.59 16.32
C ARG A 172 8.06 -7.10 16.15
N ALA A 173 9.07 -6.25 15.90
CA ALA A 173 8.89 -4.83 15.69
C ALA A 173 8.09 -4.53 14.41
N ILE A 174 8.38 -5.23 13.31
CA ILE A 174 7.61 -5.15 12.07
C ILE A 174 6.17 -5.63 12.31
N GLY A 175 5.97 -6.69 13.09
CA GLY A 175 4.65 -7.18 13.47
C GLY A 175 3.83 -6.14 14.23
N VAL A 176 4.43 -5.42 15.18
CA VAL A 176 3.77 -4.31 15.90
C VAL A 176 3.41 -3.17 14.95
N TRP A 177 4.33 -2.81 14.04
CA TRP A 177 4.08 -1.79 13.03
C TRP A 177 2.93 -2.20 12.09
N ALA A 178 2.91 -3.44 11.63
CA ALA A 178 1.87 -3.97 10.75
C ALA A 178 0.50 -4.02 11.46
N ALA A 179 0.45 -4.45 12.73
CA ALA A 179 -0.77 -4.47 13.52
C ALA A 179 -1.33 -3.05 13.75
N ALA A 180 -0.47 -2.08 14.08
CA ALA A 180 -0.87 -0.69 14.22
C ALA A 180 -1.36 -0.11 12.89
N SER A 181 -0.70 -0.44 11.78
CA SER A 181 -1.11 -0.04 10.43
C SER A 181 -2.48 -0.62 10.05
N ALA A 182 -2.72 -1.89 10.37
CA ALA A 182 -4.02 -2.52 10.15
C ALA A 182 -5.11 -1.84 10.98
N LEU A 183 -4.83 -1.55 12.27
CA LEU A 183 -5.79 -0.89 13.16
C LEU A 183 -6.13 0.53 12.68
N THR A 184 -5.13 1.30 12.23
CA THR A 184 -5.35 2.66 11.71
C THR A 184 -6.08 2.65 10.37
N THR A 185 -5.77 1.72 9.48
CA THR A 185 -6.52 1.49 8.24
C THR A 185 -7.97 1.13 8.56
N ALA A 186 -8.18 0.27 9.54
CA ALA A 186 -9.49 -0.18 9.99
C ALA A 186 -10.31 0.96 10.62
N GLY A 187 -9.67 1.79 11.45
CA GLY A 187 -10.32 2.92 12.12
C GLY A 187 -10.57 4.12 11.20
N GLY A 188 -9.90 4.17 10.03
CA GLY A 188 -9.97 5.30 9.10
C GLY A 188 -11.39 5.70 8.72
N PRO A 189 -12.24 4.80 8.20
CA PRO A 189 -13.60 5.16 7.80
C PRO A 189 -14.45 5.70 8.94
N VAL A 190 -14.36 5.10 10.14
CA VAL A 190 -15.10 5.57 11.33
C VAL A 190 -14.64 6.95 11.77
N LEU A 191 -13.31 7.14 11.85
CA LEU A 191 -12.70 8.42 12.21
C LEU A 191 -13.03 9.48 11.16
N GLY A 192 -12.93 9.13 9.88
CA GLY A 192 -13.23 10.02 8.76
C GLY A 192 -14.70 10.44 8.75
N GLY A 193 -15.63 9.53 8.98
CA GLY A 193 -17.06 9.80 9.09
C GLY A 193 -17.37 10.74 10.26
N TRP A 194 -16.87 10.43 11.46
CA TRP A 194 -17.07 11.26 12.64
C TRP A 194 -16.47 12.67 12.51
N LEU A 195 -15.24 12.78 11.99
CA LEU A 195 -14.61 14.07 11.75
C LEU A 195 -15.39 14.90 10.72
N THR A 196 -15.83 14.27 9.64
CA THR A 196 -16.58 14.92 8.56
C THR A 196 -17.92 15.45 9.06
N GLU A 197 -18.63 14.69 9.89
CA GLU A 197 -19.91 15.09 10.43
C GLU A 197 -19.79 16.19 11.48
N THR A 198 -18.79 16.09 12.38
CA THR A 198 -18.67 16.99 13.54
C THR A 198 -17.98 18.32 13.18
N PHE A 199 -16.92 18.28 12.36
CA PHE A 199 -16.05 19.42 12.09
C PHE A 199 -15.97 19.77 10.59
N GLY A 200 -16.70 19.05 9.73
CA GLY A 200 -16.58 19.15 8.28
C GLY A 200 -15.43 18.32 7.71
N TRP A 201 -15.51 17.99 6.42
CA TRP A 201 -14.53 17.14 5.74
C TRP A 201 -13.06 17.67 5.76
N PRO A 202 -12.74 18.98 5.83
CA PRO A 202 -11.36 19.44 5.95
C PRO A 202 -10.64 18.95 7.20
N SER A 203 -11.40 18.60 8.25
CA SER A 203 -10.84 18.08 9.50
C SER A 203 -10.11 16.75 9.33
N VAL A 204 -10.47 15.96 8.32
CA VAL A 204 -9.78 14.71 7.97
C VAL A 204 -8.31 14.97 7.62
N PHE A 205 -8.03 16.12 7.05
CA PHE A 205 -6.66 16.55 6.72
C PHE A 205 -5.97 17.21 7.91
N TRP A 206 -6.68 17.98 8.74
CA TRP A 206 -6.11 18.67 9.89
C TRP A 206 -5.57 17.75 10.99
N ILE A 207 -5.95 16.48 11.01
CA ILE A 207 -5.40 15.50 11.97
C ILE A 207 -3.91 15.19 11.70
N ASN A 208 -3.45 15.31 10.45
CA ASN A 208 -2.11 14.89 10.05
C ASN A 208 -0.99 15.85 10.49
N PRO A 209 -1.10 17.20 10.44
CA PRO A 209 -0.05 18.09 10.91
C PRO A 209 0.39 17.86 12.36
N PRO A 210 -0.50 17.72 13.36
CA PRO A 210 -0.08 17.40 14.73
C PRO A 210 0.64 16.04 14.83
N LEU A 211 0.16 15.01 14.13
CA LEU A 211 0.81 13.71 14.12
C LEU A 211 2.21 13.77 13.50
N ALA A 212 2.36 14.54 12.40
CA ALA A 212 3.64 14.79 11.75
C ALA A 212 4.63 15.48 12.71
N LEU A 213 4.20 16.52 13.43
CA LEU A 213 5.03 17.22 14.41
C LEU A 213 5.51 16.28 15.51
N VAL A 214 4.63 15.45 16.05
CA VAL A 214 5.00 14.47 17.08
C VAL A 214 5.99 13.45 16.53
N ALA A 215 5.71 12.89 15.34
CA ALA A 215 6.62 11.92 14.71
C ALA A 215 8.02 12.51 14.46
N VAL A 216 8.09 13.71 13.89
CA VAL A 216 9.36 14.44 13.65
C VAL A 216 10.07 14.75 14.95
N GLY A 217 9.37 15.25 15.97
CA GLY A 217 9.94 15.52 17.29
C GLY A 217 10.58 14.29 17.91
N VAL A 218 9.91 13.15 17.86
CA VAL A 218 10.47 11.87 18.33
C VAL A 218 11.66 11.43 17.48
N LEU A 219 11.63 11.58 16.17
CA LEU A 219 12.76 11.24 15.30
C LEU A 219 13.99 12.12 15.59
N LEU A 220 13.82 13.42 15.76
CA LEU A 220 14.93 14.34 16.05
C LEU A 220 15.66 13.97 17.35
N VAL A 221 14.92 13.49 18.38
CA VAL A 221 15.50 13.13 19.68
C VAL A 221 16.06 11.71 19.69
N PHE A 222 15.36 10.75 19.07
CA PHE A 222 15.62 9.33 19.26
C PHE A 222 16.14 8.61 18.02
N ALA A 223 16.08 9.18 16.81
CA ALA A 223 16.53 8.46 15.63
C ALA A 223 18.05 8.25 15.66
N PRO A 224 18.56 7.07 15.23
CA PRO A 224 19.99 6.84 15.08
C PRO A 224 20.56 7.81 14.03
N LYS A 225 21.83 8.17 14.17
CA LYS A 225 22.53 8.89 13.11
C LYS A 225 22.67 7.96 11.92
N ASP A 226 22.09 8.34 10.79
CA ASP A 226 22.13 7.54 9.57
C ASP A 226 23.55 7.52 8.97
N GLY A 227 24.06 6.32 8.69
CA GLY A 227 25.16 6.13 7.78
C GLY A 227 24.70 6.37 6.33
N ARG A 228 25.44 7.19 5.58
CA ARG A 228 25.19 7.32 4.13
C ARG A 228 25.72 6.09 3.43
N ILE A 229 24.83 5.30 2.81
CA ILE A 229 25.23 4.22 1.91
C ILE A 229 25.21 4.81 0.49
N ARG A 230 26.37 4.94 -0.14
CA ARG A 230 26.45 5.30 -1.56
C ARG A 230 25.96 4.11 -2.41
N ARG A 231 24.66 3.98 -2.59
CA ARG A 231 24.08 3.08 -3.59
C ARG A 231 23.69 3.91 -4.80
N ARG A 232 24.07 3.48 -5.99
CA ARG A 232 23.57 4.09 -7.23
C ARG A 232 22.11 3.67 -7.39
N PHE A 233 21.24 4.65 -7.57
CA PHE A 233 19.81 4.46 -7.78
C PHE A 233 19.49 4.72 -9.25
N ASP A 234 18.67 3.84 -9.83
CA ASP A 234 18.21 3.99 -11.21
C ASP A 234 17.07 5.02 -11.30
N VAL A 235 17.44 6.32 -11.34
CA VAL A 235 16.50 7.43 -11.48
C VAL A 235 15.73 7.34 -12.80
N ILE A 236 16.39 6.85 -13.87
CA ILE A 236 15.80 6.78 -15.21
C ILE A 236 14.71 5.71 -15.24
N GLY A 237 15.01 4.49 -14.78
CA GLY A 237 14.01 3.42 -14.68
C GLY A 237 12.82 3.81 -13.82
N ALA A 238 13.07 4.47 -12.68
CA ALA A 238 12.01 4.98 -11.82
C ALA A 238 11.12 6.04 -12.51
N ALA A 239 11.72 6.97 -13.26
CA ALA A 239 10.97 8.00 -13.98
C ALA A 239 10.14 7.40 -15.13
N ILE A 240 10.67 6.42 -15.86
CA ILE A 240 9.93 5.70 -16.91
C ILE A 240 8.73 4.97 -16.30
N LEU A 241 8.93 4.21 -15.21
CA LEU A 241 7.87 3.47 -14.55
C LEU A 241 6.78 4.41 -14.00
N ALA A 242 7.18 5.49 -13.32
CA ALA A 242 6.26 6.49 -12.79
C ALA A 242 5.40 7.13 -13.88
N SER A 243 6.04 7.50 -15.01
CA SER A 243 5.34 8.10 -16.15
C SER A 243 4.39 7.12 -16.83
N ALA A 244 4.80 5.85 -16.97
CA ALA A 244 3.97 4.80 -17.57
C ALA A 244 2.73 4.49 -16.72
N ILE A 245 2.91 4.31 -15.40
CA ILE A 245 1.80 4.11 -14.46
C ILE A 245 0.88 5.34 -14.46
N GLY A 246 1.45 6.55 -14.46
CA GLY A 246 0.73 7.80 -14.52
C GLY A 246 -0.16 7.93 -15.76
N ALA A 247 0.38 7.59 -16.93
CA ALA A 247 -0.36 7.63 -18.19
C ALA A 247 -1.52 6.61 -18.19
N LEU A 248 -1.29 5.38 -17.73
CA LEU A 248 -2.31 4.34 -17.63
C LEU A 248 -3.41 4.72 -16.63
N ALA A 249 -3.02 5.25 -15.48
CA ALA A 249 -3.98 5.68 -14.47
C ALA A 249 -4.85 6.84 -14.97
N TRP A 250 -4.24 7.82 -15.65
CA TRP A 250 -4.99 8.91 -16.26
C TRP A 250 -5.94 8.37 -17.33
N ALA A 251 -5.49 7.49 -18.21
CA ALA A 251 -6.34 6.89 -19.22
C ALA A 251 -7.53 6.13 -18.62
N LEU A 252 -7.30 5.33 -17.57
CA LEU A 252 -8.37 4.62 -16.85
C LEU A 252 -9.38 5.58 -16.22
N SER A 253 -8.93 6.72 -15.68
CA SER A 253 -9.81 7.71 -15.06
C SER A 253 -10.71 8.45 -16.05
N GLN A 254 -10.41 8.37 -17.35
CA GLN A 254 -11.22 8.98 -18.41
C GLN A 254 -12.25 8.01 -19.03
N ILE A 255 -12.32 6.77 -18.53
CA ILE A 255 -13.32 5.79 -18.98
C ILE A 255 -14.67 6.15 -18.35
N GLY A 256 -15.60 6.59 -19.14
CA GLY A 256 -16.97 6.95 -18.74
C GLY A 256 -17.32 8.38 -19.12
N PRO A 257 -18.62 8.67 -19.32
CA PRO A 257 -19.09 10.04 -19.56
C PRO A 257 -18.89 10.87 -18.28
N SER A 258 -18.17 11.98 -18.35
CA SER A 258 -18.17 12.93 -17.23
C SER A 258 -19.54 13.62 -17.19
N GLU A 259 -20.10 13.82 -15.99
CA GLU A 259 -21.37 14.56 -15.82
C GLU A 259 -21.27 15.97 -16.43
N ALA A 260 -20.08 16.61 -16.34
CA ALA A 260 -19.81 17.90 -16.98
C ALA A 260 -19.86 17.85 -18.52
N GLN A 261 -19.47 16.73 -19.14
CA GLN A 261 -19.56 16.53 -20.58
C GLN A 261 -21.00 16.24 -21.02
N ALA A 262 -21.78 15.54 -20.21
CA ALA A 262 -23.19 15.29 -20.47
C ALA A 262 -24.05 16.55 -20.32
N ALA A 263 -23.69 17.46 -19.41
CA ALA A 263 -24.41 18.71 -19.15
C ALA A 263 -24.02 19.86 -20.08
N ALA A 264 -22.83 19.84 -20.68
CA ALA A 264 -22.27 20.97 -21.43
C ALA A 264 -22.35 20.84 -22.96
N ASP A 265 -22.95 19.76 -23.51
CA ASP A 265 -22.91 19.45 -24.96
C ASP A 265 -21.46 19.50 -25.55
N THR A 266 -20.44 19.47 -24.68
CA THR A 266 -19.04 19.48 -25.09
C THR A 266 -18.68 18.11 -25.64
N PRO A 267 -18.02 18.01 -26.80
CA PRO A 267 -17.63 16.72 -27.35
C PRO A 267 -16.75 16.00 -26.35
N ALA A 268 -17.11 14.74 -26.05
CA ALA A 268 -16.27 13.85 -25.27
C ALA A 268 -14.82 13.97 -25.76
N GLN A 269 -13.86 13.94 -24.84
CA GLN A 269 -12.44 13.91 -25.23
C GLN A 269 -12.28 12.87 -26.34
N PRO A 270 -11.68 13.22 -27.49
CA PRO A 270 -11.67 12.31 -28.63
C PRO A 270 -11.06 10.98 -28.14
N GLY A 271 -11.75 9.87 -28.39
CA GLY A 271 -11.28 8.54 -28.01
C GLY A 271 -9.83 8.26 -28.46
N THR A 272 -9.38 9.03 -29.46
CA THR A 272 -8.01 9.13 -29.93
C THR A 272 -7.01 9.54 -28.82
N VAL A 273 -7.32 10.57 -28.00
CA VAL A 273 -6.41 11.02 -26.93
C VAL A 273 -6.31 9.94 -25.83
N LEU A 274 -7.42 9.35 -25.46
CA LEU A 274 -7.47 8.25 -24.51
C LEU A 274 -6.63 7.06 -25.00
N THR A 275 -6.81 6.66 -26.26
CA THR A 275 -6.07 5.55 -26.87
C THR A 275 -4.57 5.85 -26.98
N ILE A 276 -4.19 7.08 -27.33
CA ILE A 276 -2.79 7.50 -27.40
C ILE A 276 -2.14 7.45 -26.02
N VAL A 277 -2.77 8.03 -24.99
CA VAL A 277 -2.20 8.07 -23.65
C VAL A 277 -2.14 6.67 -23.03
N ALA A 278 -3.16 5.82 -23.22
CA ALA A 278 -3.11 4.42 -22.82
C ALA A 278 -1.98 3.67 -23.57
N GLY A 279 -1.85 3.90 -24.87
CA GLY A 279 -0.76 3.35 -25.68
C GLY A 279 0.61 3.79 -25.20
N LEU A 280 0.80 5.07 -24.90
CA LEU A 280 2.05 5.60 -24.30
C LEU A 280 2.36 4.96 -22.96
N GLY A 281 1.35 4.71 -22.12
CA GLY A 281 1.52 4.00 -20.85
C GLY A 281 1.99 2.54 -21.06
N ILE A 282 1.39 1.81 -21.99
CA ILE A 282 1.78 0.44 -22.32
C ILE A 282 3.20 0.41 -22.93
N VAL A 283 3.50 1.30 -23.87
CA VAL A 283 4.84 1.45 -24.44
C VAL A 283 5.85 1.82 -23.36
N GLY A 284 5.49 2.71 -22.44
CA GLY A 284 6.33 3.07 -21.30
C GLY A 284 6.67 1.87 -20.41
N LEU A 285 5.70 0.97 -20.13
CA LEU A 285 5.98 -0.29 -19.41
C LEU A 285 6.91 -1.22 -20.21
N ALA A 286 6.75 -1.31 -21.53
CA ALA A 286 7.63 -2.10 -22.38
C ALA A 286 9.05 -1.51 -22.40
N VAL A 287 9.18 -0.18 -22.48
CA VAL A 287 10.46 0.53 -22.38
C VAL A 287 11.09 0.32 -21.01
N TYR A 288 10.31 0.37 -19.93
CA TYR A 288 10.80 0.06 -18.60
C TYR A 288 11.33 -1.38 -18.49
N ALA A 289 10.58 -2.37 -18.99
CA ALA A 289 11.01 -3.76 -18.98
C ALA A 289 12.31 -3.97 -19.81
N PHE A 290 12.46 -3.25 -20.92
CA PHE A 290 13.67 -3.28 -21.73
C PHE A 290 14.85 -2.59 -21.01
N TRP A 291 14.60 -1.44 -20.38
CA TRP A 291 15.59 -0.70 -19.59
C TRP A 291 16.13 -1.56 -18.43
N GLU A 292 15.23 -2.17 -17.65
CA GLU A 292 15.57 -3.04 -16.52
C GLU A 292 16.48 -4.22 -16.93
N ARG A 293 16.27 -4.80 -18.12
CA ARG A 293 17.13 -5.87 -18.65
C ARG A 293 18.54 -5.41 -19.00
N ARG A 294 18.75 -4.11 -19.20
CA ARG A 294 20.03 -3.50 -19.56
C ARG A 294 20.69 -2.73 -18.43
N SER A 295 19.95 -2.42 -17.37
CA SER A 295 20.47 -1.67 -16.24
C SER A 295 21.49 -2.51 -15.46
N GLU A 296 22.61 -1.89 -15.09
CA GLU A 296 23.60 -2.51 -14.20
C GLU A 296 23.05 -2.69 -12.77
N HIS A 297 22.04 -1.90 -12.38
CA HIS A 297 21.42 -1.92 -11.08
C HIS A 297 19.88 -1.92 -11.20
N PRO A 298 19.30 -3.03 -11.71
CA PRO A 298 17.86 -3.08 -11.96
C PRO A 298 17.06 -2.93 -10.66
N MET A 299 15.96 -2.16 -10.73
CA MET A 299 15.02 -2.00 -9.61
C MET A 299 14.12 -3.24 -9.48
N THR A 300 13.78 -3.86 -10.61
CA THR A 300 12.99 -5.11 -10.68
C THR A 300 13.78 -6.15 -11.48
N PRO A 301 14.65 -6.96 -10.82
CA PRO A 301 15.44 -7.95 -11.52
C PRO A 301 14.57 -8.88 -12.36
N PRO A 302 14.92 -9.13 -13.64
CA PRO A 302 14.14 -9.97 -14.56
C PRO A 302 13.79 -11.34 -13.99
N ARG A 303 14.70 -11.93 -13.20
CA ARG A 303 14.50 -13.23 -12.52
C ARG A 303 13.23 -13.27 -11.62
N LEU A 304 12.81 -12.12 -11.05
CA LEU A 304 11.60 -12.07 -10.24
C LEU A 304 10.35 -12.10 -11.13
N VAL A 305 10.38 -11.42 -12.25
CA VAL A 305 9.25 -11.38 -13.21
C VAL A 305 9.10 -12.72 -13.95
N GLU A 306 10.20 -13.44 -14.15
CA GLU A 306 10.21 -14.77 -14.75
C GLU A 306 9.70 -15.87 -13.82
N ASN A 307 9.70 -15.61 -12.50
CA ASN A 307 9.14 -16.52 -11.51
C ASN A 307 7.61 -16.53 -11.58
N ARG A 308 7.03 -17.61 -12.12
CA ARG A 308 5.59 -17.77 -12.34
C ARG A 308 4.77 -17.63 -11.05
N ALA A 309 5.26 -18.15 -9.93
CA ALA A 309 4.58 -18.06 -8.64
C ALA A 309 4.56 -16.60 -8.15
N PHE A 310 5.68 -15.90 -8.20
CA PHE A 310 5.79 -14.49 -7.84
C PHE A 310 4.90 -13.61 -8.71
N LEU A 311 4.97 -13.78 -10.04
CA LEU A 311 4.15 -13.02 -10.98
C LEU A 311 2.66 -13.27 -10.75
N GLY A 312 2.24 -14.52 -10.60
CA GLY A 312 0.85 -14.87 -10.39
C GLY A 312 0.28 -14.33 -9.07
N LEU A 313 1.07 -14.36 -7.99
CA LEU A 313 0.66 -13.76 -6.72
C LEU A 313 0.50 -12.23 -6.81
N ASN A 314 1.37 -11.55 -7.56
CA ASN A 314 1.22 -10.11 -7.79
C ASN A 314 0.02 -9.78 -8.69
N VAL A 315 -0.29 -10.61 -9.69
CA VAL A 315 -1.51 -10.47 -10.49
C VAL A 315 -2.76 -10.70 -9.63
N ALA A 316 -2.76 -11.71 -8.76
CA ALA A 316 -3.84 -11.94 -7.81
C ALA A 316 -4.02 -10.74 -6.86
N THR A 317 -2.91 -10.16 -6.36
CA THR A 317 -2.92 -8.91 -5.58
C THR A 317 -3.58 -7.78 -6.36
N LEU A 318 -3.16 -7.55 -7.60
CA LEU A 318 -3.74 -6.53 -8.48
C LEU A 318 -5.25 -6.69 -8.59
N MET A 319 -5.72 -7.88 -8.90
CA MET A 319 -7.14 -8.16 -9.11
C MET A 319 -7.98 -7.96 -7.85
N VAL A 320 -7.54 -8.50 -6.71
CA VAL A 320 -8.33 -8.42 -5.46
C VAL A 320 -8.34 -7.01 -4.88
N TYR A 321 -7.21 -6.31 -4.92
CA TYR A 321 -7.14 -4.93 -4.41
C TYR A 321 -7.86 -3.93 -5.33
N ALA A 322 -7.98 -4.19 -6.62
CA ALA A 322 -8.85 -3.41 -7.51
C ALA A 322 -10.32 -3.54 -7.10
N GLY A 323 -10.79 -4.78 -6.86
CA GLY A 323 -12.18 -5.02 -6.42
C GLY A 323 -12.54 -4.32 -5.12
N VAL A 324 -11.67 -4.39 -4.11
CA VAL A 324 -11.95 -3.71 -2.83
C VAL A 324 -11.95 -2.19 -2.97
N SER A 325 -11.14 -1.64 -3.86
CA SER A 325 -11.10 -0.19 -4.09
C SER A 325 -12.32 0.33 -4.83
N ILE A 326 -12.89 -0.46 -5.74
CA ILE A 326 -14.19 -0.18 -6.37
C ILE A 326 -15.26 -0.04 -5.28
N MET A 327 -15.34 -1.00 -4.37
CA MET A 327 -16.31 -0.96 -3.27
C MET A 327 -16.07 0.21 -2.33
N PHE A 328 -14.82 0.48 -1.92
CA PHE A 328 -14.49 1.61 -1.04
C PHE A 328 -14.82 2.98 -1.65
N PHE A 329 -14.81 3.08 -2.99
CA PHE A 329 -15.24 4.29 -3.68
C PHE A 329 -16.77 4.40 -3.79
N LEU A 330 -17.45 3.33 -4.19
CA LEU A 330 -18.89 3.39 -4.49
C LEU A 330 -19.78 3.37 -3.24
N LEU A 331 -19.41 2.57 -2.23
CA LEU A 331 -20.24 2.36 -1.04
C LEU A 331 -20.56 3.64 -0.26
N PRO A 332 -19.63 4.58 -0.01
CA PRO A 332 -19.95 5.83 0.68
C PRO A 332 -21.04 6.64 0.01
N PHE A 333 -21.07 6.70 -1.33
CA PHE A 333 -22.13 7.39 -2.07
C PHE A 333 -23.47 6.68 -1.93
N ASP A 334 -23.52 5.35 -1.96
CA ASP A 334 -24.76 4.60 -1.70
C ASP A 334 -25.29 4.83 -0.28
N LEU A 335 -24.38 4.86 0.72
CA LEU A 335 -24.76 5.05 2.12
C LEU A 335 -25.25 6.48 2.41
N VAL A 336 -24.55 7.50 1.91
CA VAL A 336 -24.86 8.90 2.22
C VAL A 336 -25.92 9.47 1.27
N ASP A 337 -25.72 9.34 -0.05
CA ASP A 337 -26.60 10.01 -1.03
C ASP A 337 -27.91 9.25 -1.24
N ARG A 338 -27.89 7.92 -1.28
CA ARG A 338 -29.12 7.13 -1.52
C ARG A 338 -29.83 6.73 -0.23
N ARG A 339 -29.09 6.20 0.77
CA ARG A 339 -29.65 5.73 2.04
C ARG A 339 -29.82 6.84 3.06
N ALA A 340 -29.34 8.07 2.76
CA ALA A 340 -29.41 9.26 3.61
C ALA A 340 -28.81 9.04 5.02
N LEU A 341 -27.78 8.19 5.13
CA LEU A 341 -27.07 7.99 6.39
C LEU A 341 -26.15 9.17 6.69
N SER A 342 -25.90 9.41 7.99
CA SER A 342 -24.87 10.34 8.39
C SER A 342 -23.48 9.85 7.95
N SER A 343 -22.50 10.75 7.84
CA SER A 343 -21.12 10.36 7.51
C SER A 343 -20.54 9.43 8.59
N THR A 344 -20.91 9.60 9.85
CA THR A 344 -20.53 8.71 10.96
C THR A 344 -21.09 7.31 10.77
N ASP A 345 -22.40 7.19 10.50
CA ASP A 345 -23.05 5.90 10.29
C ASP A 345 -22.48 5.19 9.05
N ALA A 346 -22.21 5.94 7.98
CA ALA A 346 -21.53 5.43 6.80
C ALA A 346 -20.13 4.90 7.14
N GLY A 347 -19.36 5.61 7.97
CA GLY A 347 -18.08 5.13 8.48
C GLY A 347 -18.20 3.87 9.33
N LEU A 348 -19.20 3.81 10.22
CA LEU A 348 -19.48 2.64 11.06
C LEU A 348 -19.84 1.40 10.24
N ALA A 349 -20.47 1.56 9.09
CA ALA A 349 -20.80 0.46 8.20
C ALA A 349 -19.55 -0.31 7.68
N PHE A 350 -18.36 0.30 7.73
CA PHE A 350 -17.08 -0.36 7.40
C PHE A 350 -16.48 -1.17 8.56
N LEU A 351 -16.98 -1.03 9.79
CA LEU A 351 -16.42 -1.74 10.95
C LEU A 351 -16.39 -3.26 10.79
N PRO A 352 -17.43 -3.95 10.28
CA PRO A 352 -17.36 -5.40 10.14
C PRO A 352 -16.22 -5.86 9.25
N PHE A 353 -15.96 -5.16 8.14
CA PHE A 353 -14.81 -5.42 7.27
C PHE A 353 -13.48 -5.21 8.02
N THR A 354 -13.35 -4.08 8.65
CA THR A 354 -12.08 -3.65 9.26
C THR A 354 -11.74 -4.47 10.50
N LEU A 355 -12.73 -4.81 11.33
CA LEU A 355 -12.55 -5.71 12.48
C LEU A 355 -12.26 -7.14 12.00
N GLY A 356 -12.94 -7.61 10.97
CA GLY A 356 -12.66 -8.91 10.36
C GLY A 356 -11.20 -9.05 9.94
N VAL A 357 -10.70 -8.10 9.15
CA VAL A 357 -9.30 -8.08 8.73
C VAL A 357 -8.35 -7.91 9.91
N GLY A 358 -8.58 -6.91 10.76
CA GLY A 358 -7.65 -6.54 11.82
C GLY A 358 -7.48 -7.62 12.91
N LEU A 359 -8.59 -8.27 13.32
CA LEU A 359 -8.57 -9.25 14.41
C LEU A 359 -8.27 -10.66 13.94
N LEU A 360 -8.73 -11.04 12.73
CA LEU A 360 -8.68 -12.43 12.29
C LEU A 360 -7.50 -12.74 11.35
N SER A 361 -6.83 -11.76 10.75
CA SER A 361 -5.72 -12.02 9.81
C SER A 361 -4.58 -12.83 10.45
N ASN A 362 -4.23 -12.56 11.72
CA ASN A 362 -3.19 -13.30 12.42
C ASN A 362 -3.60 -14.75 12.68
N LEU A 363 -4.89 -15.00 12.97
CA LEU A 363 -5.43 -16.34 13.17
C LEU A 363 -5.33 -17.16 11.87
N PHE A 364 -5.73 -16.58 10.76
CA PHE A 364 -5.68 -17.24 9.46
C PHE A 364 -4.26 -17.36 8.91
N GLY A 365 -3.34 -16.44 9.25
CA GLY A 365 -1.93 -16.57 8.95
C GLY A 365 -1.34 -17.86 9.55
N GLY A 366 -1.60 -18.13 10.84
CA GLY A 366 -1.17 -19.39 11.48
C GLY A 366 -1.93 -20.63 10.98
N LEU A 367 -3.16 -20.47 10.50
CA LEU A 367 -3.95 -21.57 9.94
C LEU A 367 -3.45 -21.96 8.53
N ALA A 368 -2.84 -21.04 7.80
CA ALA A 368 -2.24 -21.29 6.48
C ALA A 368 -1.17 -22.39 6.52
N ASP A 369 -0.43 -22.51 7.63
CA ASP A 369 0.56 -23.56 7.82
C ASP A 369 -0.07 -24.96 7.90
N LYS A 370 -1.33 -25.05 8.36
CA LYS A 370 -2.07 -26.32 8.52
C LYS A 370 -2.89 -26.70 7.30
N ILE A 371 -3.61 -25.76 6.73
CA ILE A 371 -4.56 -25.99 5.61
C ILE A 371 -3.86 -25.82 4.25
N GLY A 372 -2.77 -25.06 4.22
CA GLY A 372 -2.03 -24.70 3.01
C GLY A 372 -2.46 -23.34 2.46
N ALA A 373 -1.50 -22.51 2.15
CA ALA A 373 -1.72 -21.14 1.63
C ALA A 373 -2.58 -21.11 0.35
N ARG A 374 -2.44 -22.11 -0.54
CA ARG A 374 -3.21 -22.21 -1.79
C ARG A 374 -4.72 -22.22 -1.55
N ALA A 375 -5.22 -23.02 -0.61
CA ALA A 375 -6.65 -23.06 -0.31
C ALA A 375 -7.18 -21.71 0.14
N MET A 376 -6.43 -21.00 0.98
CA MET A 376 -6.81 -19.66 1.47
C MET A 376 -6.75 -18.60 0.39
N LEU A 377 -5.76 -18.66 -0.50
CA LEU A 377 -5.60 -17.74 -1.63
C LEU A 377 -6.66 -17.95 -2.73
N ILE A 378 -7.39 -19.06 -2.70
CA ILE A 378 -8.58 -19.29 -3.53
C ILE A 378 -9.84 -18.90 -2.77
N ALA A 379 -10.00 -19.37 -1.53
CA ALA A 379 -11.21 -19.15 -0.73
C ALA A 379 -11.44 -17.67 -0.38
N GLY A 380 -10.37 -16.93 -0.05
CA GLY A 380 -10.46 -15.49 0.28
C GLY A 380 -11.06 -14.68 -0.86
N PRO A 381 -10.45 -14.68 -2.06
CA PRO A 381 -11.02 -13.94 -3.19
C PRO A 381 -12.38 -14.44 -3.65
N ALA A 382 -12.65 -15.75 -3.57
CA ALA A 382 -13.97 -16.31 -3.88
C ALA A 382 -15.03 -15.80 -2.89
N GLY A 383 -14.73 -15.77 -1.60
CA GLY A 383 -15.62 -15.19 -0.59
C GLY A 383 -15.81 -13.68 -0.77
N ALA A 384 -14.79 -12.94 -1.19
CA ALA A 384 -14.91 -11.54 -1.53
C ALA A 384 -15.83 -11.31 -2.74
N ALA A 385 -15.72 -12.14 -3.77
CA ALA A 385 -16.62 -12.10 -4.92
C ALA A 385 -18.09 -12.34 -4.51
N LEU A 386 -18.33 -13.32 -3.65
CA LEU A 386 -19.68 -13.58 -3.10
C LEU A 386 -20.20 -12.39 -2.29
N ALA A 387 -19.36 -11.72 -1.51
CA ALA A 387 -19.73 -10.53 -0.76
C ALA A 387 -20.14 -9.38 -1.69
N TYR A 388 -19.42 -9.14 -2.79
CA TYR A 388 -19.77 -8.11 -3.76
C TYR A 388 -21.07 -8.43 -4.51
N ILE A 389 -21.27 -9.69 -4.91
CA ILE A 389 -22.54 -10.14 -5.53
C ILE A 389 -23.69 -9.95 -4.55
N TRP A 390 -23.52 -10.35 -3.29
CA TRP A 390 -24.56 -10.17 -2.27
C TRP A 390 -24.87 -8.70 -2.06
N MET A 391 -23.84 -7.83 -1.98
CA MET A 391 -24.04 -6.38 -1.84
C MET A 391 -24.75 -5.77 -3.05
N ALA A 392 -24.46 -6.21 -4.27
CA ALA A 392 -25.12 -5.75 -5.49
C ALA A 392 -26.59 -6.17 -5.53
N LEU A 393 -26.89 -7.42 -5.22
CA LEU A 393 -28.26 -7.95 -5.21
C LEU A 393 -29.08 -7.43 -4.02
N GLY A 394 -28.45 -7.18 -2.89
CA GLY A 394 -29.07 -6.68 -1.67
C GLY A 394 -29.17 -5.16 -1.58
N ARG A 395 -28.99 -4.42 -2.66
CA ARG A 395 -28.99 -2.95 -2.64
C ARG A 395 -30.26 -2.34 -2.07
N GLU A 396 -31.43 -2.92 -2.40
CA GLU A 396 -32.73 -2.46 -1.93
C GLU A 396 -33.11 -3.02 -0.53
N GLU A 397 -32.31 -3.93 0.00
CA GLU A 397 -32.56 -4.53 1.30
C GLU A 397 -32.18 -3.56 2.46
N SER A 398 -32.55 -3.96 3.67
CA SER A 398 -32.16 -3.24 4.89
C SER A 398 -30.64 -3.07 4.98
N LEU A 399 -30.18 -2.06 5.72
CA LEU A 399 -28.75 -1.83 5.97
C LEU A 399 -28.05 -3.10 6.48
N MET A 400 -28.73 -3.89 7.29
CA MET A 400 -28.17 -5.12 7.86
C MET A 400 -27.90 -6.18 6.77
N LEU A 401 -28.85 -6.42 5.89
CA LEU A 401 -28.72 -7.44 4.85
C LEU A 401 -27.98 -6.95 3.60
N GLY A 402 -28.19 -5.68 3.21
CA GLY A 402 -27.60 -5.12 2.01
C GLY A 402 -26.16 -4.61 2.18
N VAL A 403 -25.74 -4.33 3.42
CA VAL A 403 -24.40 -3.75 3.67
C VAL A 403 -23.64 -4.50 4.78
N ILE A 404 -24.16 -4.57 6.00
CA ILE A 404 -23.43 -5.10 7.16
C ILE A 404 -23.10 -6.59 6.97
N GLY A 405 -24.04 -7.39 6.46
CA GLY A 405 -23.83 -8.81 6.15
C GLY A 405 -22.71 -9.02 5.12
N PRO A 406 -22.82 -8.42 3.91
CA PRO A 406 -21.76 -8.49 2.91
C PRO A 406 -20.40 -7.97 3.40
N MET A 407 -20.37 -6.85 4.16
CA MET A 407 -19.14 -6.30 4.72
C MET A 407 -18.47 -7.25 5.74
N THR A 408 -19.28 -7.99 6.50
CA THR A 408 -18.78 -9.02 7.42
C THR A 408 -18.14 -10.17 6.63
N LEU A 409 -18.81 -10.66 5.60
CA LEU A 409 -18.28 -11.70 4.71
C LEU A 409 -16.98 -11.23 4.02
N LEU A 410 -16.96 -9.98 3.56
CA LEU A 410 -15.81 -9.38 2.91
C LEU A 410 -14.62 -9.28 3.89
N GLY A 411 -14.87 -8.84 5.13
CA GLY A 411 -13.85 -8.76 6.18
C GLY A 411 -13.25 -10.12 6.51
N LEU A 412 -14.08 -11.16 6.63
CA LEU A 412 -13.64 -12.53 6.81
C LEU A 412 -12.81 -13.02 5.61
N SER A 413 -13.25 -12.74 4.41
CA SER A 413 -12.57 -13.10 3.15
C SER A 413 -11.17 -12.50 3.05
N PHE A 414 -11.04 -11.21 3.39
CA PHE A 414 -9.76 -10.52 3.42
C PHE A 414 -8.87 -10.99 4.59
N ALA A 415 -9.45 -11.34 5.74
CA ALA A 415 -8.70 -11.94 6.84
C ALA A 415 -8.04 -13.27 6.43
N VAL A 416 -8.77 -14.09 5.67
CA VAL A 416 -8.26 -15.37 5.11
C VAL A 416 -7.17 -15.13 4.07
N LEU A 417 -7.23 -14.00 3.32
CA LEU A 417 -6.36 -13.73 2.18
C LEU A 417 -5.06 -13.03 2.55
N VAL A 418 -5.10 -11.93 3.34
CA VAL A 418 -4.02 -10.92 3.42
C VAL A 418 -2.72 -11.51 3.96
N ALA A 419 -2.77 -12.22 5.09
CA ALA A 419 -1.58 -12.78 5.70
C ALA A 419 -0.95 -13.91 4.85
N PRO A 420 -1.71 -14.91 4.34
CA PRO A 420 -1.16 -15.92 3.45
C PRO A 420 -0.64 -15.37 2.12
N LEU A 421 -1.26 -14.32 1.56
CA LEU A 421 -0.80 -13.69 0.32
C LEU A 421 0.58 -13.07 0.51
N THR A 422 0.74 -12.24 1.54
CA THR A 422 2.03 -11.59 1.84
C THR A 422 3.13 -12.62 2.11
N ALA A 423 2.83 -13.65 2.92
CA ALA A 423 3.78 -14.73 3.20
C ALA A 423 4.15 -15.51 1.93
N SER A 424 3.17 -15.81 1.06
CA SER A 424 3.42 -16.53 -0.20
C SER A 424 4.25 -15.72 -1.19
N VAL A 425 4.04 -14.40 -1.28
CA VAL A 425 4.87 -13.52 -2.11
C VAL A 425 6.32 -13.55 -1.64
N MET A 426 6.57 -13.42 -0.33
CA MET A 426 7.92 -13.43 0.22
C MET A 426 8.59 -14.81 0.07
N SER A 427 7.87 -15.90 0.30
CA SER A 427 8.40 -17.26 0.16
C SER A 427 8.56 -17.73 -1.28
N SER A 428 8.04 -17.00 -2.26
CA SER A 428 8.20 -17.32 -3.69
C SER A 428 9.55 -16.89 -4.26
N VAL A 429 10.36 -16.16 -3.50
CA VAL A 429 11.65 -15.62 -3.92
C VAL A 429 12.75 -16.01 -2.92
N ASP A 430 14.02 -15.85 -3.33
CA ASP A 430 15.16 -16.07 -2.44
C ASP A 430 15.17 -15.05 -1.29
N GLN A 431 15.70 -15.43 -0.13
CA GLN A 431 15.77 -14.61 1.08
C GLN A 431 16.46 -13.24 0.84
N ALA A 432 17.40 -13.17 -0.10
CA ALA A 432 18.08 -11.93 -0.48
C ALA A 432 17.12 -10.94 -1.18
N ASP A 433 16.06 -11.43 -1.83
CA ASP A 433 15.11 -10.65 -2.61
C ASP A 433 13.77 -10.39 -1.90
N GLU A 434 13.54 -10.93 -0.69
CA GLU A 434 12.28 -10.77 0.06
C GLU A 434 11.84 -9.31 0.22
N GLY A 435 12.77 -8.42 0.53
CA GLY A 435 12.49 -6.99 0.67
C GLY A 435 12.03 -6.35 -0.63
N LEU A 436 12.65 -6.72 -1.74
CA LEU A 436 12.29 -6.25 -3.07
C LEU A 436 10.93 -6.82 -3.51
N ALA A 437 10.70 -8.12 -3.27
CA ALA A 437 9.44 -8.78 -3.56
C ALA A 437 8.26 -8.14 -2.79
N SER A 438 8.46 -7.82 -1.51
CA SER A 438 7.48 -7.08 -0.70
C SER A 438 7.22 -5.67 -1.27
N GLY A 439 8.27 -4.97 -1.72
CA GLY A 439 8.15 -3.66 -2.36
C GLY A 439 7.34 -3.71 -3.66
N ILE A 440 7.61 -4.68 -4.53
CA ILE A 440 6.87 -4.88 -5.79
C ILE A 440 5.40 -5.23 -5.50
N ASN A 441 5.12 -6.12 -4.54
CA ASN A 441 3.75 -6.46 -4.18
C ASN A 441 2.98 -5.28 -3.60
N ASN A 442 3.62 -4.44 -2.80
CA ASN A 442 3.02 -3.21 -2.29
C ASN A 442 2.74 -2.22 -3.44
N ALA A 443 3.65 -2.06 -4.39
CA ALA A 443 3.42 -1.25 -5.58
C ALA A 443 2.24 -1.80 -6.42
N ALA A 444 2.17 -3.12 -6.62
CA ALA A 444 1.06 -3.78 -7.32
C ALA A 444 -0.28 -3.49 -6.63
N SER A 445 -0.35 -3.56 -5.29
CA SER A 445 -1.58 -3.24 -4.55
C SER A 445 -1.99 -1.77 -4.71
N ARG A 446 -1.04 -0.83 -4.77
CA ARG A 446 -1.32 0.60 -4.98
C ARG A 446 -1.81 0.90 -6.40
N ILE A 447 -1.19 0.28 -7.41
CA ILE A 447 -1.64 0.36 -8.81
C ILE A 447 -3.07 -0.20 -8.94
N ALA A 448 -3.35 -1.32 -8.26
CA ALA A 448 -4.67 -1.91 -8.22
C ALA A 448 -5.72 -0.98 -7.62
N GLN A 449 -5.40 -0.35 -6.50
CA GLN A 449 -6.28 0.62 -5.84
C GLN A 449 -6.60 1.80 -6.76
N LEU A 450 -5.58 2.35 -7.41
CA LEU A 450 -5.74 3.43 -8.37
C LEU A 450 -6.65 3.03 -9.55
N ALA A 451 -6.37 1.88 -10.17
CA ALA A 451 -7.18 1.33 -11.26
C ALA A 451 -8.61 1.04 -10.82
N GLY A 452 -8.82 0.50 -9.62
CA GLY A 452 -10.13 0.21 -9.06
C GLY A 452 -10.97 1.48 -8.87
N VAL A 453 -10.40 2.54 -8.29
CA VAL A 453 -11.09 3.84 -8.14
C VAL A 453 -11.42 4.45 -9.50
N ALA A 454 -10.48 4.37 -10.45
CA ALA A 454 -10.70 4.87 -11.81
C ALA A 454 -11.85 4.14 -12.52
N LEU A 455 -11.88 2.80 -12.43
CA LEU A 455 -12.96 1.99 -12.97
C LEU A 455 -14.30 2.28 -12.28
N ALA A 456 -14.29 2.42 -10.95
CA ALA A 456 -15.49 2.71 -10.18
C ALA A 456 -16.15 4.02 -10.60
N ALA A 457 -15.39 5.08 -10.77
CA ALA A 457 -15.93 6.34 -11.23
C ALA A 457 -16.43 6.28 -12.67
N GLY A 458 -15.74 5.55 -13.56
CA GLY A 458 -16.20 5.31 -14.92
C GLY A 458 -17.55 4.62 -14.99
N VAL A 459 -17.78 3.61 -14.15
CA VAL A 459 -19.06 2.88 -14.14
C VAL A 459 -20.14 3.60 -13.32
N ALA A 460 -19.79 4.44 -12.35
CA ALA A 460 -20.73 5.15 -11.50
C ALA A 460 -21.63 6.15 -12.28
N SER A 461 -21.19 6.58 -13.47
CA SER A 461 -21.96 7.44 -14.35
C SER A 461 -23.17 6.76 -15.03
N PHE A 462 -23.26 5.43 -14.99
CA PHE A 462 -24.40 4.69 -15.50
C PHE A 462 -25.52 4.58 -14.46
N ALA A 463 -26.78 4.46 -14.90
CA ALA A 463 -27.94 4.33 -14.01
C ALA A 463 -27.82 3.13 -13.03
N SER A 464 -27.16 2.05 -13.46
CA SER A 464 -26.83 0.87 -12.65
C SER A 464 -25.37 0.83 -12.21
N GLY A 465 -24.71 2.00 -12.06
CA GLY A 465 -23.27 2.09 -11.86
C GLY A 465 -22.78 1.38 -10.59
N TYR A 466 -23.56 1.41 -9.52
CA TYR A 466 -23.26 0.71 -8.27
C TYR A 466 -23.20 -0.81 -8.47
N GLU A 467 -24.24 -1.40 -9.06
CA GLU A 467 -24.33 -2.84 -9.31
C GLU A 467 -23.28 -3.30 -10.32
N VAL A 468 -23.08 -2.53 -11.39
CA VAL A 468 -22.04 -2.82 -12.40
C VAL A 468 -20.65 -2.74 -11.76
N GLY A 469 -20.39 -1.75 -10.94
CA GLY A 469 -19.10 -1.62 -10.22
C GLY A 469 -18.85 -2.80 -9.30
N LEU A 470 -19.84 -3.23 -8.53
CA LEU A 470 -19.74 -4.42 -7.67
C LEU A 470 -19.60 -5.72 -8.46
N ALA A 471 -20.25 -5.82 -9.64
CA ALA A 471 -20.07 -6.96 -10.55
C ALA A 471 -18.62 -7.01 -11.10
N VAL A 472 -18.03 -5.86 -11.44
CA VAL A 472 -16.62 -5.76 -11.83
C VAL A 472 -15.71 -6.16 -10.66
N ALA A 473 -16.01 -5.70 -9.42
CA ALA A 473 -15.27 -6.09 -8.22
C ALA A 473 -15.34 -7.61 -7.96
N ALA A 474 -16.49 -8.22 -8.20
CA ALA A 474 -16.67 -9.67 -8.11
C ALA A 474 -15.84 -10.39 -9.18
N ALA A 475 -15.91 -9.93 -10.44
CA ALA A 475 -15.18 -10.52 -11.55
C ALA A 475 -13.65 -10.44 -11.35
N THR A 476 -13.14 -9.30 -10.88
CA THR A 476 -11.71 -9.18 -10.55
C THR A 476 -11.30 -10.10 -9.40
N SER A 477 -12.15 -10.26 -8.37
CA SER A 477 -11.85 -11.18 -7.26
C SER A 477 -11.87 -12.65 -7.71
N ILE A 478 -12.80 -13.05 -8.59
CA ILE A 478 -12.80 -14.38 -9.21
C ILE A 478 -11.52 -14.59 -10.03
N GLY A 479 -11.11 -13.59 -10.81
CA GLY A 479 -9.85 -13.61 -11.54
C GLY A 479 -8.64 -13.79 -10.62
N GLY A 480 -8.64 -13.16 -9.46
CA GLY A 480 -7.61 -13.34 -8.42
C GLY A 480 -7.58 -14.78 -7.87
N ALA A 481 -8.74 -15.36 -7.57
CA ALA A 481 -8.84 -16.76 -7.14
C ALA A 481 -8.36 -17.73 -8.24
N PHE A 482 -8.74 -17.48 -9.48
CA PHE A 482 -8.31 -18.29 -10.62
C PHE A 482 -6.80 -18.22 -10.82
N THR A 483 -6.21 -17.02 -10.79
CA THR A 483 -4.77 -16.83 -10.94
C THR A 483 -4.00 -17.54 -9.82
N ALA A 484 -4.45 -17.43 -8.57
CA ALA A 484 -3.85 -18.14 -7.45
C ALA A 484 -3.95 -19.67 -7.63
N SER A 485 -5.05 -20.18 -8.18
CA SER A 485 -5.23 -21.61 -8.44
C SER A 485 -4.28 -22.16 -9.49
N MET A 486 -3.96 -21.37 -10.52
CA MET A 486 -3.11 -21.77 -11.64
C MET A 486 -1.60 -21.67 -11.32
N THR A 487 -1.22 -20.71 -10.49
CA THR A 487 0.20 -20.41 -10.23
C THR A 487 0.77 -21.18 -9.05
N LEU A 488 -0.05 -21.55 -8.06
CA LEU A 488 0.36 -22.29 -6.89
C LEU A 488 0.10 -23.78 -7.10
N THR A 489 1.15 -24.53 -7.44
CA THR A 489 1.07 -26.00 -7.51
C THR A 489 0.99 -26.61 -6.11
N PRO A 490 0.33 -27.80 -5.93
CA PRO A 490 0.23 -28.46 -4.63
C PRO A 490 1.58 -28.81 -3.99
N ALA A 491 2.65 -28.94 -4.79
CA ALA A 491 4.00 -29.22 -4.33
C ALA A 491 4.72 -27.98 -3.77
N ALA A 492 4.51 -26.80 -4.35
CA ALA A 492 5.10 -25.55 -3.88
C ALA A 492 4.52 -25.09 -2.54
N ALA A 493 3.27 -25.47 -2.25
CA ALA A 493 2.59 -25.16 -0.98
C ALA A 493 3.17 -25.90 0.24
N LYS A 494 3.86 -27.03 0.04
CA LYS A 494 4.49 -27.83 1.12
C LYS A 494 5.94 -27.45 1.41
N ALA A 495 6.63 -26.81 0.48
CA ALA A 495 8.03 -26.43 0.66
C ALA A 495 8.23 -25.26 1.63
N GLY A 496 7.21 -24.41 1.86
CA GLY A 496 7.25 -23.32 2.83
C GLY A 496 7.08 -23.74 4.30
N GLY A 497 6.63 -24.98 4.56
CA GLY A 497 6.33 -25.46 5.91
C GLY A 497 7.40 -26.37 6.56
N SER A 498 8.50 -26.70 5.87
CA SER A 498 9.50 -27.66 6.38
C SER A 498 10.83 -27.05 6.85
N GLY A 499 10.89 -25.74 7.03
CA GLY A 499 12.09 -25.00 7.47
C GLY A 499 12.14 -24.69 8.98
N GLY A 500 11.46 -25.49 9.85
CA GLY A 500 11.45 -25.25 11.28
C GLY A 500 11.19 -26.54 12.07
N ALA A 501 12.17 -27.42 12.18
CA ALA A 501 12.24 -28.43 13.19
C ALA A 501 13.62 -28.35 13.86
#